data_22c0ce947bd59b9d48fd03076f66d26a
#
_entry.id   22c0ce947bd59b9d48fd03076f66d26a
#
_cell.length_a   1.000
_cell.length_b   1.000
_cell.length_c   1.000
_cell.angle_alpha   90.00
_cell.angle_beta   90.00
_cell.angle_gamma   90.00
#
_symmetry.space_group_name_H-M   'P 1'
#
loop_
_entity.id
_entity.type
_entity.pdbx_description
1 polymer ?
#
loop_
_entity_poly.entity_id
_entity_poly.type
_entity_poly.pdbx_seq_one_letter_code
_entity_poly.pdbx_strand_id
1 'polypeptide(L)'
;SHKGISSFIESRVLINKALVDASIDIPWVVKSNNSDERRERLSRAGIGWCIGFATPFITLPVTNRLALKGIAKTYKSFLNKENNIIQISNSDLATAPKTEQALKELAEKYKFSPDDIIKKCGGYEKFRKRMINSKTAVRAFDYLFTAGCLGAIGYFNNWMTKKKTGRSGFSAEFNMAEKSIIEKRAEGYKKREMLMKTSFASLLTLLCASTLITRKALLSNSQKGILGKLNKHSHLFDYDDGILMKRLPMFLTMMAAYYGVASASRNSTEMKDNLIRSSIGGIT
;
A
#
# COMPACT_ATOMS: atom_id res chain seq x y z
N SER A 1 -24.86 16.93 -5.17
CA SER A 1 -24.79 15.92 -6.26
C SER A 1 -23.36 15.42 -6.59
N HIS A 2 -22.29 16.15 -6.16
CA HIS A 2 -20.90 15.71 -6.40
C HIS A 2 -20.50 14.44 -5.62
N LYS A 3 -21.12 14.15 -4.47
CA LYS A 3 -20.83 12.95 -3.67
C LYS A 3 -21.20 11.64 -4.40
N GLY A 4 -22.22 11.64 -5.22
CA GLY A 4 -22.68 10.45 -5.95
C GLY A 4 -21.76 10.07 -7.13
N ILE A 5 -21.17 11.07 -7.80
CA ILE A 5 -20.29 10.82 -8.96
C ILE A 5 -18.91 10.34 -8.48
N SER A 6 -18.33 10.95 -7.45
CA SER A 6 -17.06 10.51 -6.88
C SER A 6 -17.15 9.07 -6.35
N SER A 7 -18.16 8.78 -5.52
CA SER A 7 -18.35 7.41 -5.00
C SER A 7 -18.68 6.38 -6.10
N PHE A 8 -19.35 6.81 -7.19
CA PHE A 8 -19.64 5.94 -8.31
C PHE A 8 -18.40 5.66 -9.19
N ILE A 9 -17.51 6.65 -9.36
CA ILE A 9 -16.22 6.46 -10.05
C ILE A 9 -15.31 5.57 -9.21
N GLU A 10 -15.22 5.80 -7.90
CA GLU A 10 -14.48 4.96 -6.98
C GLU A 10 -15.02 3.52 -6.96
N SER A 11 -16.34 3.35 -6.93
CA SER A 11 -16.96 2.01 -7.00
C SER A 11 -16.69 1.30 -8.32
N ARG A 12 -16.60 2.01 -9.46
CA ARG A 12 -16.24 1.41 -10.75
C ARG A 12 -14.79 0.94 -10.78
N VAL A 13 -13.84 1.70 -10.27
CA VAL A 13 -12.43 1.27 -10.17
C VAL A 13 -12.32 0.00 -9.33
N LEU A 14 -13.02 -0.05 -8.21
CA LEU A 14 -13.05 -1.22 -7.33
C LEU A 14 -13.77 -2.41 -7.95
N ILE A 15 -14.88 -2.19 -8.65
CA ILE A 15 -15.60 -3.23 -9.38
C ILE A 15 -14.71 -3.78 -10.49
N ASN A 16 -14.08 -2.92 -11.29
CA ASN A 16 -13.16 -3.34 -12.33
C ASN A 16 -12.00 -4.15 -11.76
N LYS A 17 -11.40 -3.67 -10.66
CA LYS A 17 -10.36 -4.43 -9.94
C LYS A 17 -10.87 -5.78 -9.48
N ALA A 18 -12.05 -5.85 -8.87
CA ALA A 18 -12.65 -7.11 -8.42
C ALA A 18 -12.90 -8.09 -9.59
N LEU A 19 -13.38 -7.59 -10.73
CA LEU A 19 -13.60 -8.41 -11.93
C LEU A 19 -12.28 -8.93 -12.51
N VAL A 20 -11.26 -8.10 -12.58
CA VAL A 20 -9.92 -8.49 -13.03
C VAL A 20 -9.31 -9.52 -12.09
N ASP A 21 -9.30 -9.26 -10.78
CA ASP A 21 -8.77 -10.20 -9.79
C ASP A 21 -9.54 -11.54 -9.86
N ALA A 22 -10.88 -11.51 -10.00
CA ALA A 22 -11.70 -12.72 -10.15
C ALA A 22 -11.38 -13.48 -11.43
N SER A 23 -11.20 -12.78 -12.56
CA SER A 23 -10.89 -13.40 -13.86
C SER A 23 -9.55 -14.14 -13.86
N ILE A 24 -8.62 -13.75 -12.97
CA ILE A 24 -7.32 -14.38 -12.78
C ILE A 24 -7.40 -15.49 -11.72
N ASP A 25 -7.97 -15.17 -10.57
CA ASP A 25 -7.94 -16.04 -9.39
C ASP A 25 -8.87 -17.25 -9.53
N ILE A 26 -10.05 -17.10 -10.13
CA ILE A 26 -11.00 -18.21 -10.28
C ILE A 26 -10.41 -19.31 -11.16
N PRO A 27 -9.94 -19.06 -12.40
CA PRO A 27 -9.32 -20.08 -13.21
C PRO A 27 -8.08 -20.70 -12.56
N TRP A 28 -7.30 -19.89 -11.85
CA TRP A 28 -6.10 -20.35 -11.16
C TRP A 28 -6.43 -21.33 -10.01
N VAL A 29 -7.49 -21.06 -9.23
CA VAL A 29 -7.98 -21.96 -8.17
C VAL A 29 -8.58 -23.25 -8.79
N VAL A 30 -9.36 -23.12 -9.86
CA VAL A 30 -10.00 -24.27 -10.52
C VAL A 30 -8.97 -25.23 -11.12
N LYS A 31 -7.88 -24.71 -11.71
CA LYS A 31 -6.78 -25.50 -12.29
C LYS A 31 -5.81 -26.09 -11.27
N SER A 32 -6.18 -26.21 -10.01
CA SER A 32 -5.34 -26.82 -8.98
C SER A 32 -5.22 -28.34 -9.19
N ASN A 33 -4.01 -28.88 -9.04
CA ASN A 33 -3.71 -30.30 -9.23
C ASN A 33 -4.23 -31.20 -8.09
N ASN A 34 -4.43 -30.62 -6.91
CA ASN A 34 -4.91 -31.34 -5.72
C ASN A 34 -5.62 -30.39 -4.73
N SER A 35 -6.23 -30.98 -3.70
CA SER A 35 -7.00 -30.24 -2.69
C SER A 35 -6.15 -29.28 -1.84
N ASP A 36 -4.88 -29.62 -1.58
CA ASP A 36 -3.99 -28.78 -0.78
C ASP A 36 -3.55 -27.54 -1.56
N GLU A 37 -3.23 -27.70 -2.84
CA GLU A 37 -2.97 -26.57 -3.73
C GLU A 37 -4.19 -25.68 -3.91
N ARG A 38 -5.37 -26.27 -4.10
CA ARG A 38 -6.63 -25.52 -4.22
C ARG A 38 -6.89 -24.67 -2.98
N ARG A 39 -6.67 -25.24 -1.79
CA ARG A 39 -6.80 -24.51 -0.54
C ARG A 39 -5.82 -23.35 -0.43
N GLU A 40 -4.54 -23.56 -0.78
CA GLU A 40 -3.54 -22.50 -0.77
C GLU A 40 -3.88 -21.36 -1.74
N ARG A 41 -4.29 -21.70 -2.94
CA ARG A 41 -4.69 -20.73 -3.97
C ARG A 41 -5.94 -19.95 -3.55
N LEU A 42 -6.96 -20.62 -3.01
CA LEU A 42 -8.17 -19.99 -2.49
C LEU A 42 -7.88 -19.07 -1.29
N SER A 43 -7.06 -19.52 -0.34
CA SER A 43 -6.63 -18.73 0.81
C SER A 43 -5.87 -17.47 0.35
N ARG A 44 -4.96 -17.61 -0.62
CA ARG A 44 -4.19 -16.49 -1.17
C ARG A 44 -5.09 -15.47 -1.85
N ALA A 45 -6.00 -15.91 -2.70
CA ALA A 45 -6.96 -15.05 -3.35
C ALA A 45 -7.85 -14.32 -2.33
N GLY A 46 -8.47 -15.05 -1.40
CA GLY A 46 -9.38 -14.50 -0.40
C GLY A 46 -8.69 -13.50 0.53
N ILE A 47 -7.50 -13.82 1.07
CA ILE A 47 -6.75 -12.88 1.92
C ILE A 47 -6.29 -11.66 1.10
N GLY A 48 -5.82 -11.87 -0.14
CA GLY A 48 -5.41 -10.78 -1.04
C GLY A 48 -6.56 -9.81 -1.30
N TRP A 49 -7.75 -10.32 -1.56
CA TRP A 49 -8.96 -9.51 -1.74
C TRP A 49 -9.33 -8.77 -0.46
N CYS A 50 -9.33 -9.47 0.70
CA CYS A 50 -9.62 -8.82 1.98
C CYS A 50 -8.66 -7.65 2.25
N ILE A 51 -7.36 -7.84 2.05
CA ILE A 51 -6.38 -6.76 2.23
C ILE A 51 -6.61 -5.64 1.21
N GLY A 52 -6.77 -5.98 -0.07
CA GLY A 52 -6.97 -5.01 -1.14
C GLY A 52 -8.20 -4.12 -0.94
N PHE A 53 -9.30 -4.68 -0.43
CA PHE A 53 -10.51 -3.91 -0.12
C PHE A 53 -10.49 -3.26 1.26
N ALA A 54 -9.91 -3.92 2.29
CA ALA A 54 -9.87 -3.37 3.63
C ALA A 54 -8.97 -2.13 3.74
N THR A 55 -7.86 -2.09 3.00
CA THR A 55 -6.89 -1.00 3.11
C THR A 55 -7.51 0.38 2.81
N PRO A 56 -8.15 0.63 1.65
CA PRO A 56 -8.72 1.95 1.36
C PRO A 56 -9.92 2.32 2.24
N PHE A 57 -10.73 1.35 2.66
CA PHE A 57 -11.97 1.63 3.37
C PHE A 57 -11.87 1.61 4.89
N ILE A 58 -10.94 0.85 5.44
CA ILE A 58 -10.83 0.65 6.89
C ILE A 58 -9.49 1.20 7.38
N THR A 59 -8.38 0.65 6.86
CA THR A 59 -7.05 0.91 7.42
C THR A 59 -6.65 2.37 7.21
N LEU A 60 -6.78 2.89 6.01
CA LEU A 60 -6.40 4.27 5.68
C LEU A 60 -7.25 5.32 6.42
N PRO A 61 -8.59 5.24 6.47
CA PRO A 61 -9.40 6.14 7.29
C PRO A 61 -9.06 6.10 8.78
N VAL A 62 -8.83 4.91 9.34
CA VAL A 62 -8.48 4.74 10.76
C VAL A 62 -7.12 5.35 11.06
N THR A 63 -6.10 5.05 10.26
CA THR A 63 -4.74 5.59 10.45
C THR A 63 -4.70 7.10 10.27
N ASN A 64 -5.43 7.67 9.30
CA ASN A 64 -5.57 9.12 9.14
C ASN A 64 -6.17 9.76 10.40
N ARG A 65 -7.25 9.20 10.95
CA ARG A 65 -7.87 9.70 12.19
C ARG A 65 -6.91 9.63 13.38
N LEU A 66 -6.19 8.54 13.53
CA LEU A 66 -5.20 8.38 14.61
C LEU A 66 -4.03 9.36 14.48
N ALA A 67 -3.50 9.53 13.28
CA ALA A 67 -2.42 10.46 13.01
C ALA A 67 -2.85 11.91 13.27
N LEU A 68 -4.07 12.30 12.91
CA LEU A 68 -4.62 13.63 13.16
C LEU A 68 -4.93 13.87 14.65
N LYS A 69 -5.36 12.84 15.40
CA LYS A 69 -5.50 12.94 16.87
C LYS A 69 -4.17 13.29 17.55
N GLY A 70 -3.06 12.71 17.10
CA GLY A 70 -1.72 13.01 17.61
C GLY A 70 -1.28 14.45 17.39
N ILE A 71 -1.89 15.16 16.41
CA ILE A 71 -1.53 16.54 16.08
C ILE A 71 -2.24 17.57 16.96
N ALA A 72 -3.54 17.40 17.22
CA ALA A 72 -4.39 18.43 17.84
C ALA A 72 -5.23 17.92 19.01
N LYS A 73 -4.85 16.80 19.64
CA LYS A 73 -5.64 16.10 20.68
C LYS A 73 -7.00 15.58 20.18
N THR A 74 -7.53 16.11 19.09
CA THR A 74 -8.74 15.62 18.43
C THR A 74 -8.64 15.76 16.91
N TYR A 75 -9.07 14.73 16.18
CA TYR A 75 -9.16 14.80 14.71
C TYR A 75 -10.28 15.73 14.22
N LYS A 76 -11.25 16.07 15.07
CA LYS A 76 -12.37 16.95 14.72
C LYS A 76 -11.94 18.31 14.19
N SER A 77 -10.74 18.80 14.59
CA SER A 77 -10.17 20.05 14.09
C SER A 77 -9.68 19.98 12.64
N PHE A 78 -9.60 18.78 12.08
CA PHE A 78 -9.20 18.54 10.69
C PHE A 78 -10.36 17.99 9.86
N LEU A 79 -11.59 18.23 10.29
CA LEU A 79 -12.77 17.99 9.49
C LEU A 79 -13.15 19.27 8.75
N ASN A 80 -13.51 19.13 7.48
CA ASN A 80 -14.12 20.21 6.74
C ASN A 80 -15.59 20.40 7.16
N LYS A 81 -16.26 21.42 6.59
CA LYS A 81 -17.67 21.72 6.86
C LYS A 81 -18.63 20.56 6.57
N GLU A 82 -18.18 19.57 5.80
CA GLU A 82 -18.94 18.38 5.43
C GLU A 82 -18.56 17.14 6.27
N ASN A 83 -17.85 17.32 7.40
CA ASN A 83 -17.33 16.25 8.27
C ASN A 83 -16.36 15.27 7.59
N ASN A 84 -15.76 15.63 6.46
CA ASN A 84 -14.71 14.85 5.84
C ASN A 84 -13.33 15.27 6.35
N ILE A 85 -12.40 14.33 6.46
CA ILE A 85 -11.01 14.62 6.83
C ILE A 85 -10.37 15.50 5.77
N ILE A 86 -9.75 16.60 6.19
CA ILE A 86 -9.03 17.51 5.31
C ILE A 86 -7.81 16.81 4.74
N GLN A 87 -7.77 16.68 3.42
CA GLN A 87 -6.69 16.04 2.67
C GLN A 87 -5.95 17.06 1.82
N ILE A 88 -5.07 17.85 2.46
CA ILE A 88 -4.27 18.84 1.76
C ILE A 88 -3.24 18.15 0.86
N SER A 89 -3.20 18.50 -0.42
CA SER A 89 -2.26 17.91 -1.37
C SER A 89 -0.80 18.25 -1.03
N ASN A 90 0.14 17.42 -1.50
CA ASN A 90 1.55 17.71 -1.35
C ASN A 90 1.96 18.97 -2.13
N SER A 91 1.36 19.20 -3.31
CA SER A 91 1.60 20.41 -4.10
C SER A 91 1.22 21.68 -3.33
N ASP A 92 0.07 21.67 -2.67
CA ASP A 92 -0.35 22.82 -1.88
C ASP A 92 0.54 23.04 -0.65
N LEU A 93 0.97 21.95 -0.01
CA LEU A 93 1.94 22.02 1.09
C LEU A 93 3.34 22.47 0.63
N ALA A 94 3.70 22.16 -0.63
CA ALA A 94 4.99 22.52 -1.22
C ALA A 94 5.06 23.98 -1.66
N THR A 95 3.96 24.51 -2.18
CA THR A 95 3.91 25.85 -2.82
C THR A 95 3.39 26.93 -1.88
N ALA A 96 2.61 26.56 -0.86
CA ALA A 96 2.03 27.54 0.06
C ALA A 96 3.11 28.30 0.84
N PRO A 97 3.10 29.64 0.83
CA PRO A 97 3.96 30.46 1.67
C PRO A 97 3.75 30.14 3.15
N LYS A 98 4.73 30.49 4.00
CA LYS A 98 4.67 30.27 5.46
C LYS A 98 3.88 31.41 6.16
N THR A 99 2.75 31.82 5.65
CA THR A 99 2.00 32.99 6.10
C THR A 99 0.57 32.61 6.51
N GLU A 100 -0.06 33.48 7.30
CA GLU A 100 -1.48 33.35 7.64
C GLU A 100 -2.38 33.46 6.41
N GLN A 101 -1.97 34.30 5.42
CA GLN A 101 -2.69 34.40 4.16
C GLN A 101 -2.78 33.05 3.44
N ALA A 102 -1.67 32.30 3.38
CA ALA A 102 -1.68 30.95 2.79
C ALA A 102 -2.59 29.98 3.56
N LEU A 103 -2.72 30.15 4.88
CA LEU A 103 -3.67 29.32 5.65
C LEU A 103 -5.12 29.67 5.30
N LYS A 104 -5.45 30.94 5.09
CA LYS A 104 -6.78 31.36 4.66
C LYS A 104 -7.12 30.81 3.27
N GLU A 105 -6.19 30.90 2.32
CA GLU A 105 -6.36 30.35 0.97
C GLU A 105 -6.56 28.83 1.00
N LEU A 106 -5.77 28.10 1.81
CA LEU A 106 -5.97 26.66 2.00
C LEU A 106 -7.30 26.36 2.68
N ALA A 107 -7.71 27.18 3.67
CA ALA A 107 -8.96 27.02 4.37
C ALA A 107 -10.17 27.18 3.44
N GLU A 108 -10.14 28.15 2.54
CA GLU A 108 -11.16 28.33 1.51
C GLU A 108 -11.21 27.13 0.55
N LYS A 109 -10.04 26.75 0.03
CA LYS A 109 -9.92 25.61 -0.90
C LYS A 109 -10.44 24.30 -0.30
N TYR A 110 -10.08 24.01 0.95
CA TYR A 110 -10.41 22.75 1.63
C TYR A 110 -11.60 22.87 2.59
N LYS A 111 -12.27 24.01 2.65
CA LYS A 111 -13.49 24.29 3.43
C LYS A 111 -13.36 23.97 4.93
N PHE A 112 -12.26 24.41 5.56
CA PHE A 112 -12.08 24.29 7.00
C PHE A 112 -12.00 25.67 7.69
N SER A 113 -12.09 25.71 9.05
CA SER A 113 -11.93 26.94 9.81
C SER A 113 -10.46 27.21 10.15
N PRO A 114 -9.85 28.30 9.64
CA PRO A 114 -8.46 28.64 9.95
C PRO A 114 -8.26 29.00 11.44
N ASP A 115 -9.23 29.67 12.07
CA ASP A 115 -9.12 30.14 13.45
C ASP A 115 -9.00 28.99 14.44
N ASP A 116 -9.75 27.91 14.25
CA ASP A 116 -9.63 26.69 15.04
C ASP A 116 -8.26 26.04 14.93
N ILE A 117 -7.67 26.08 13.75
CA ILE A 117 -6.36 25.49 13.48
C ILE A 117 -5.25 26.36 14.07
N ILE A 118 -5.28 27.67 13.86
CA ILE A 118 -4.31 28.61 14.44
C ILE A 118 -4.30 28.48 15.97
N LYS A 119 -5.47 28.50 16.59
CA LYS A 119 -5.63 28.39 18.05
C LYS A 119 -5.09 27.06 18.59
N LYS A 120 -5.34 25.93 17.92
CA LYS A 120 -4.95 24.60 18.36
C LYS A 120 -3.53 24.20 17.96
N CYS A 121 -3.04 24.65 16.83
CA CYS A 121 -1.70 24.32 16.34
C CYS A 121 -0.64 25.36 16.68
N GLY A 122 -1.03 26.56 17.04
CA GLY A 122 -0.11 27.66 17.32
C GLY A 122 0.54 28.24 16.07
N GLY A 123 -0.26 28.45 15.01
CA GLY A 123 0.12 29.12 13.77
C GLY A 123 0.32 28.18 12.56
N TYR A 124 0.39 28.79 11.39
CA TYR A 124 0.44 28.10 10.10
C TYR A 124 1.67 27.19 9.95
N GLU A 125 2.86 27.64 10.37
CA GLU A 125 4.08 26.84 10.22
C GLU A 125 4.03 25.56 11.03
N LYS A 126 3.52 25.62 12.27
CA LYS A 126 3.33 24.43 13.12
C LYS A 126 2.27 23.50 12.53
N PHE A 127 1.18 24.05 12.01
CA PHE A 127 0.14 23.31 11.32
C PHE A 127 0.73 22.57 10.10
N ARG A 128 1.43 23.30 9.22
CA ARG A 128 2.06 22.73 8.02
C ARG A 128 3.03 21.59 8.38
N LYS A 129 3.93 21.81 9.34
CA LYS A 129 4.89 20.77 9.81
C LYS A 129 4.19 19.54 10.36
N ARG A 130 3.14 19.73 11.16
CA ARG A 130 2.36 18.62 11.73
C ARG A 130 1.62 17.86 10.64
N MET A 131 1.01 18.56 9.69
CA MET A 131 0.32 17.95 8.55
C MET A 131 1.27 17.10 7.68
N ILE A 132 2.45 17.62 7.33
CA ILE A 132 3.47 16.88 6.59
C ILE A 132 3.90 15.62 7.36
N ASN A 133 4.15 15.72 8.66
CA ASN A 133 4.53 14.58 9.48
C ASN A 133 3.43 13.52 9.56
N SER A 134 2.18 13.94 9.73
CA SER A 134 1.01 13.07 9.75
C SER A 134 0.85 12.31 8.43
N LYS A 135 0.90 13.02 7.30
CA LYS A 135 0.85 12.40 5.96
C LYS A 135 1.98 11.40 5.74
N THR A 136 3.19 11.73 6.21
CA THR A 136 4.35 10.81 6.11
C THR A 136 4.11 9.54 6.90
N ALA A 137 3.64 9.65 8.13
CA ALA A 137 3.39 8.49 9.00
C ALA A 137 2.28 7.58 8.43
N VAL A 138 1.18 8.17 7.96
CA VAL A 138 0.09 7.42 7.33
C VAL A 138 0.56 6.69 6.08
N ARG A 139 1.34 7.34 5.21
CA ARG A 139 1.86 6.72 3.99
C ARG A 139 2.84 5.60 4.27
N ALA A 140 3.81 5.83 5.17
CA ALA A 140 4.77 4.80 5.54
C ALA A 140 4.05 3.57 6.10
N PHE A 141 3.04 3.78 6.94
CA PHE A 141 2.22 2.70 7.47
C PHE A 141 1.45 1.98 6.36
N ASP A 142 0.77 2.72 5.48
CA ASP A 142 -0.04 2.15 4.42
C ASP A 142 0.80 1.31 3.44
N TYR A 143 1.96 1.83 3.02
CA TYR A 143 2.86 1.09 2.14
C TYR A 143 3.39 -0.18 2.80
N LEU A 144 3.85 -0.09 4.06
CA LEU A 144 4.36 -1.24 4.80
C LEU A 144 3.25 -2.26 5.07
N PHE A 145 2.07 -1.79 5.47
CA PHE A 145 0.94 -2.66 5.74
C PHE A 145 0.50 -3.40 4.48
N THR A 146 0.26 -2.66 3.39
CA THR A 146 -0.23 -3.26 2.14
C THR A 146 0.81 -4.20 1.55
N ALA A 147 2.03 -3.73 1.29
CA ALA A 147 3.08 -4.56 0.69
C ALA A 147 3.52 -5.69 1.63
N GLY A 148 3.62 -5.42 2.93
CA GLY A 148 4.02 -6.41 3.93
C GLY A 148 2.98 -7.52 4.10
N CYS A 149 1.71 -7.17 4.26
CA CYS A 149 0.64 -8.15 4.41
C CYS A 149 0.45 -8.99 3.14
N LEU A 150 0.41 -8.35 1.96
CA LEU A 150 0.30 -9.08 0.69
C LEU A 150 1.51 -9.99 0.46
N GLY A 151 2.73 -9.50 0.72
CA GLY A 151 3.95 -10.31 0.63
C GLY A 151 4.01 -11.46 1.63
N ALA A 152 3.43 -11.30 2.82
CA ALA A 152 3.41 -12.32 3.86
C ALA A 152 2.42 -13.47 3.60
N ILE A 153 1.44 -13.30 2.70
CA ILE A 153 0.42 -14.34 2.41
C ILE A 153 1.05 -15.67 2.04
N GLY A 154 2.12 -15.64 1.24
CA GLY A 154 2.84 -16.87 0.85
C GLY A 154 3.42 -17.62 2.04
N TYR A 155 4.05 -16.91 2.96
CA TYR A 155 4.61 -17.50 4.20
C TYR A 155 3.52 -18.07 5.10
N PHE A 156 2.41 -17.37 5.25
CA PHE A 156 1.25 -17.84 6.00
C PHE A 156 0.70 -19.14 5.40
N ASN A 157 0.52 -19.20 4.09
CA ASN A 157 0.05 -20.41 3.41
C ASN A 157 1.02 -21.59 3.58
N ASN A 158 2.33 -21.35 3.47
CA ASN A 158 3.34 -22.37 3.68
C ASN A 158 3.28 -22.95 5.11
N TRP A 159 3.13 -22.07 6.10
CA TRP A 159 2.96 -22.48 7.49
C TRP A 159 1.69 -23.31 7.69
N MET A 160 0.55 -22.87 7.16
CA MET A 160 -0.73 -23.59 7.22
C MET A 160 -0.66 -24.97 6.58
N THR A 161 -0.04 -25.06 5.39
CA THR A 161 0.13 -26.34 4.69
C THR A 161 1.02 -27.28 5.45
N LYS A 162 2.17 -26.80 5.95
CA LYS A 162 3.05 -27.61 6.78
C LYS A 162 2.37 -28.14 8.05
N LYS A 163 1.58 -27.27 8.74
CA LYS A 163 0.82 -27.66 9.93
C LYS A 163 -0.22 -28.74 9.62
N LYS A 164 -0.88 -28.67 8.47
CA LYS A 164 -1.96 -29.61 8.09
C LYS A 164 -1.45 -30.91 7.50
N THR A 165 -0.41 -30.87 6.69
CA THR A 165 0.05 -32.01 5.89
C THR A 165 1.35 -32.64 6.38
N GLY A 166 2.07 -31.97 7.28
CA GLY A 166 3.44 -32.34 7.68
C GLY A 166 4.49 -32.14 6.59
N ARG A 167 4.11 -31.64 5.40
CA ARG A 167 4.99 -31.45 4.24
C ARG A 167 5.35 -29.99 4.04
N SER A 168 6.59 -29.71 3.64
CA SER A 168 7.11 -28.34 3.44
C SER A 168 7.40 -27.98 1.99
N GLY A 169 7.15 -28.87 1.03
CA GLY A 169 7.33 -28.62 -0.40
C GLY A 169 6.15 -27.93 -1.06
N PHE A 170 6.25 -27.68 -2.36
CA PHE A 170 5.19 -27.10 -3.15
C PHE A 170 3.98 -28.04 -3.24
N SER A 171 2.82 -27.56 -2.79
CA SER A 171 1.62 -28.38 -2.64
C SER A 171 1.12 -29.00 -3.95
N ALA A 172 1.33 -28.36 -5.08
CA ALA A 172 0.98 -28.91 -6.40
C ALA A 172 1.71 -30.22 -6.74
N GLU A 173 2.89 -30.44 -6.14
CA GLU A 173 3.72 -31.61 -6.38
C GLU A 173 3.43 -32.76 -5.44
N PHE A 174 2.60 -32.62 -4.41
CA PHE A 174 2.40 -33.62 -3.36
C PHE A 174 1.89 -34.98 -3.86
N ASN A 175 1.14 -34.98 -4.95
CA ASN A 175 0.62 -36.22 -5.57
C ASN A 175 1.42 -36.67 -6.81
N MET A 176 2.45 -35.89 -7.21
CA MET A 176 3.18 -36.10 -8.46
C MET A 176 4.61 -36.58 -8.26
N ALA A 177 5.20 -36.34 -7.08
CA ALA A 177 6.59 -36.62 -6.82
C ALA A 177 6.81 -37.19 -5.41
N GLU A 178 7.85 -38.04 -5.27
CA GLU A 178 8.30 -38.51 -3.98
C GLU A 178 8.82 -37.37 -3.09
N LYS A 179 8.68 -37.53 -1.79
CA LYS A 179 9.10 -36.52 -0.79
C LYS A 179 10.57 -36.14 -0.95
N SER A 180 11.45 -37.08 -1.23
CA SER A 180 12.89 -36.88 -1.45
C SER A 180 13.19 -35.93 -2.64
N ILE A 181 12.44 -36.07 -3.73
CA ILE A 181 12.56 -35.22 -4.93
C ILE A 181 12.09 -33.82 -4.64
N ILE A 182 11.00 -33.65 -3.90
CA ILE A 182 10.46 -32.35 -3.50
C ILE A 182 11.45 -31.60 -2.61
N GLU A 183 12.05 -32.29 -1.64
CA GLU A 183 13.05 -31.72 -0.73
C GLU A 183 14.33 -31.27 -1.49
N LYS A 184 14.83 -32.12 -2.41
CA LYS A 184 16.00 -31.77 -3.26
C LYS A 184 15.75 -30.55 -4.13
N ARG A 185 14.55 -30.40 -4.69
CA ARG A 185 14.15 -29.20 -5.46
C ARG A 185 14.10 -27.95 -4.59
N ALA A 186 13.63 -28.07 -3.36
CA ALA A 186 13.61 -26.98 -2.40
C ALA A 186 15.03 -26.53 -2.02
N GLU A 187 15.96 -27.45 -1.82
CA GLU A 187 17.37 -27.12 -1.54
C GLU A 187 18.04 -26.38 -2.69
N GLY A 188 17.84 -26.83 -3.93
CA GLY A 188 18.37 -26.17 -5.13
C GLY A 188 17.81 -24.76 -5.35
N TYR A 189 16.69 -24.42 -4.68
CA TYR A 189 16.04 -23.12 -4.81
C TYR A 189 16.56 -22.04 -3.83
N LYS A 190 17.28 -22.41 -2.77
CA LYS A 190 17.71 -21.50 -1.67
C LYS A 190 18.37 -20.18 -2.13
N LYS A 191 19.23 -20.24 -3.16
CA LYS A 191 19.87 -19.00 -3.69
C LYS A 191 18.86 -18.04 -4.31
N ARG A 192 17.88 -18.55 -5.06
CA ARG A 192 16.80 -17.74 -5.66
C ARG A 192 15.85 -17.20 -4.61
N GLU A 193 15.52 -18.00 -3.60
CA GLU A 193 14.74 -17.56 -2.45
C GLU A 193 15.39 -16.37 -1.74
N MET A 194 16.72 -16.44 -1.50
CA MET A 194 17.46 -15.31 -0.90
C MET A 194 17.38 -14.06 -1.78
N LEU A 195 17.55 -14.20 -3.10
CA LEU A 195 17.42 -13.07 -4.02
C LEU A 195 16.03 -12.42 -3.94
N MET A 196 14.97 -13.21 -3.93
CA MET A 196 13.60 -12.70 -3.82
C MET A 196 13.37 -12.00 -2.48
N LYS A 197 13.85 -12.57 -1.36
CA LYS A 197 13.79 -11.97 -0.02
C LYS A 197 14.52 -10.62 0.03
N THR A 198 15.73 -10.55 -0.55
CA THR A 198 16.52 -9.32 -0.62
C THR A 198 15.80 -8.27 -1.47
N SER A 199 15.26 -8.66 -2.62
CA SER A 199 14.49 -7.75 -3.48
C SER A 199 13.24 -7.21 -2.77
N PHE A 200 12.51 -8.05 -2.06
CA PHE A 200 11.36 -7.64 -1.24
C PHE A 200 11.76 -6.63 -0.17
N ALA A 201 12.78 -6.94 0.63
CA ALA A 201 13.28 -6.04 1.66
C ALA A 201 13.78 -4.70 1.09
N SER A 202 14.49 -4.73 -0.05
CA SER A 202 14.97 -3.53 -0.74
C SER A 202 13.83 -2.64 -1.22
N LEU A 203 12.76 -3.22 -1.78
CA LEU A 203 11.58 -2.47 -2.21
C LEU A 203 10.80 -1.87 -1.04
N LEU A 204 10.64 -2.60 0.08
CA LEU A 204 10.06 -2.04 1.30
C LEU A 204 10.89 -0.87 1.83
N THR A 205 12.21 -1.01 1.82
CA THR A 205 13.13 0.07 2.23
C THR A 205 13.00 1.28 1.32
N LEU A 206 12.92 1.07 -0.01
CA LEU A 206 12.73 2.14 -0.99
C LEU A 206 11.40 2.88 -0.79
N LEU A 207 10.31 2.16 -0.52
CA LEU A 207 9.01 2.74 -0.20
C LEU A 207 9.08 3.62 1.05
N CYS A 208 9.69 3.14 2.13
CA CYS A 208 9.88 3.93 3.35
C CYS A 208 10.78 5.14 3.11
N ALA A 209 11.90 4.95 2.41
CA ALA A 209 12.82 6.04 2.07
C ALA A 209 12.13 7.11 1.24
N SER A 210 11.29 6.74 0.27
CA SER A 210 10.54 7.68 -0.55
C SER A 210 9.63 8.60 0.27
N THR A 211 8.99 8.08 1.33
CA THR A 211 8.15 8.88 2.23
C THR A 211 8.99 9.87 3.06
N LEU A 212 10.15 9.44 3.55
CA LEU A 212 11.07 10.28 4.33
C LEU A 212 11.72 11.38 3.47
N ILE A 213 12.10 11.03 2.23
CA ILE A 213 12.66 11.97 1.27
C ILE A 213 11.61 13.04 0.89
N THR A 214 10.37 12.61 0.59
CA THR A 214 9.27 13.52 0.30
C THR A 214 8.99 14.44 1.50
N ARG A 215 8.98 13.89 2.73
CA ARG A 215 8.86 14.68 3.95
C ARG A 215 9.96 15.75 4.07
N LYS A 216 11.23 15.36 3.87
CA LYS A 216 12.37 16.28 3.92
C LYS A 216 12.24 17.40 2.88
N ALA A 217 11.87 17.05 1.65
CA ALA A 217 11.65 18.01 0.57
C ALA A 217 10.54 19.02 0.92
N LEU A 218 9.39 18.54 1.38
CA LEU A 218 8.29 19.39 1.81
C LEU A 218 8.66 20.30 3.00
N LEU A 219 9.33 19.78 4.01
CA LEU A 219 9.75 20.56 5.19
C LEU A 219 10.80 21.62 4.86
N SER A 220 11.73 21.32 3.94
CA SER A 220 12.77 22.30 3.54
C SER A 220 12.20 23.49 2.81
N ASN A 221 11.03 23.33 2.16
CA ASN A 221 10.41 24.35 1.30
C ASN A 221 11.38 24.96 0.27
N SER A 222 12.39 24.17 -0.13
CA SER A 222 13.41 24.60 -1.09
C SER A 222 12.82 24.66 -2.50
N GLN A 223 13.13 25.73 -3.23
CA GLN A 223 12.79 25.89 -4.64
C GLN A 223 13.96 25.54 -5.57
N LYS A 224 15.17 25.39 -5.00
CA LYS A 224 16.41 25.17 -5.77
C LYS A 224 17.07 23.83 -5.40
N GLY A 225 17.94 23.36 -6.32
CA GLY A 225 18.70 22.13 -6.13
C GLY A 225 17.87 20.84 -6.14
N ILE A 226 18.42 19.77 -5.62
CA ILE A 226 17.76 18.44 -5.57
C ILE A 226 16.47 18.46 -4.76
N LEU A 227 16.48 19.11 -3.60
CA LEU A 227 15.26 19.22 -2.75
C LEU A 227 14.16 20.02 -3.42
N GLY A 228 14.52 21.06 -4.22
CA GLY A 228 13.55 21.82 -5.01
C GLY A 228 12.91 20.98 -6.11
N LYS A 229 13.69 20.17 -6.82
CA LYS A 229 13.18 19.20 -7.79
C LYS A 229 12.26 18.17 -7.14
N LEU A 230 12.66 17.60 -6.01
CA LEU A 230 11.84 16.65 -5.26
C LEU A 230 10.55 17.27 -4.74
N ASN A 231 10.61 18.54 -4.30
CA ASN A 231 9.44 19.28 -3.85
C ASN A 231 8.43 19.47 -5.00
N LYS A 232 8.92 19.88 -6.18
CA LYS A 232 8.10 20.01 -7.40
C LYS A 232 7.41 18.70 -7.79
N HIS A 233 8.08 17.56 -7.61
CA HIS A 233 7.55 16.24 -7.95
C HIS A 233 6.90 15.51 -6.78
N SER A 234 6.75 16.17 -5.62
CA SER A 234 6.14 15.55 -4.42
C SER A 234 4.69 15.09 -4.62
N HIS A 235 3.99 15.69 -5.60
CA HIS A 235 2.64 15.30 -6.00
C HIS A 235 2.56 13.86 -6.54
N LEU A 236 3.67 13.30 -7.07
CA LEU A 236 3.70 11.91 -7.55
C LEU A 236 3.52 10.88 -6.42
N PHE A 237 3.81 11.28 -5.18
CA PHE A 237 3.67 10.44 -3.98
C PHE A 237 2.43 10.82 -3.16
N ASP A 238 1.44 11.46 -3.76
CA ASP A 238 0.18 11.78 -3.11
C ASP A 238 -0.87 10.67 -3.28
N TYR A 239 -2.04 10.88 -2.72
CA TYR A 239 -3.21 10.05 -2.93
C TYR A 239 -4.21 10.80 -3.79
N ASP A 240 -4.86 10.10 -4.72
CA ASP A 240 -5.99 10.63 -5.45
C ASP A 240 -7.23 10.54 -4.53
N ASP A 241 -7.94 11.66 -4.39
CA ASP A 241 -9.11 11.82 -3.51
C ASP A 241 -8.88 11.34 -2.06
N GLY A 242 -7.60 11.22 -1.66
CA GLY A 242 -7.19 10.83 -0.31
C GLY A 242 -7.32 9.36 0.04
N ILE A 243 -7.74 8.51 -0.88
CA ILE A 243 -8.00 7.09 -0.65
C ILE A 243 -7.13 6.21 -1.54
N LEU A 244 -6.95 6.59 -2.80
CA LEU A 244 -6.21 5.78 -3.77
C LEU A 244 -4.77 6.26 -3.91
N MET A 245 -3.82 5.35 -3.83
CA MET A 245 -2.41 5.64 -4.12
C MET A 245 -2.28 6.10 -5.57
N LYS A 246 -1.47 7.14 -5.81
CA LYS A 246 -1.08 7.50 -7.18
C LYS A 246 -0.27 6.38 -7.83
N ARG A 247 -0.20 6.39 -9.15
CA ARG A 247 0.38 5.31 -9.97
C ARG A 247 1.77 4.86 -9.52
N LEU A 248 2.67 5.81 -9.20
CA LEU A 248 4.04 5.46 -8.83
C LEU A 248 4.14 4.70 -7.49
N PRO A 249 3.61 5.20 -6.35
CA PRO A 249 3.63 4.43 -5.11
C PRO A 249 2.81 3.14 -5.20
N MET A 250 1.71 3.12 -5.96
CA MET A 250 0.95 1.90 -6.19
C MET A 250 1.78 0.85 -6.92
N PHE A 251 2.46 1.22 -8.00
CA PHE A 251 3.37 0.32 -8.73
C PHE A 251 4.47 -0.24 -7.83
N LEU A 252 5.15 0.61 -7.05
CA LEU A 252 6.21 0.17 -6.14
C LEU A 252 5.67 -0.75 -5.02
N THR A 253 4.49 -0.47 -4.50
CA THR A 253 3.84 -1.28 -3.47
C THR A 253 3.45 -2.65 -4.02
N MET A 254 2.89 -2.70 -5.22
CA MET A 254 2.56 -3.96 -5.91
C MET A 254 3.80 -4.77 -6.24
N MET A 255 4.86 -4.14 -6.75
CA MET A 255 6.14 -4.81 -6.98
C MET A 255 6.71 -5.40 -5.69
N ALA A 256 6.70 -4.65 -4.59
CA ALA A 256 7.14 -5.17 -3.30
C ALA A 256 6.29 -6.39 -2.86
N ALA A 257 4.96 -6.31 -2.99
CA ALA A 257 4.07 -7.43 -2.68
C ALA A 257 4.38 -8.66 -3.55
N TYR A 258 4.63 -8.49 -4.84
CA TYR A 258 4.96 -9.59 -5.76
C TYR A 258 6.27 -10.27 -5.41
N TYR A 259 7.32 -9.51 -5.11
CA TYR A 259 8.57 -10.08 -4.62
C TYR A 259 8.41 -10.74 -3.25
N GLY A 260 7.53 -10.21 -2.39
CA GLY A 260 7.17 -10.83 -1.12
C GLY A 260 6.53 -12.22 -1.31
N VAL A 261 5.54 -12.32 -2.19
CA VAL A 261 4.90 -13.60 -2.54
C VAL A 261 5.90 -14.57 -3.20
N ALA A 262 6.72 -14.08 -4.13
CA ALA A 262 7.74 -14.90 -4.80
C ALA A 262 8.81 -15.38 -3.81
N SER A 263 9.17 -14.59 -2.79
CA SER A 263 10.14 -14.93 -1.76
C SER A 263 9.67 -16.06 -0.84
N ALA A 264 8.36 -16.28 -0.75
CA ALA A 264 7.77 -17.39 -0.01
C ALA A 264 7.64 -18.69 -0.83
N SER A 265 8.02 -18.69 -2.11
CA SER A 265 7.96 -19.86 -2.98
C SER A 265 8.95 -20.92 -2.51
N ARG A 266 8.54 -22.18 -2.60
CA ARG A 266 9.28 -23.36 -2.09
C ARG A 266 10.15 -24.01 -3.16
N ASN A 267 9.91 -23.69 -4.42
CA ASN A 267 10.74 -24.11 -5.56
C ASN A 267 10.60 -23.15 -6.75
N SER A 268 11.38 -23.42 -7.83
CA SER A 268 11.38 -22.57 -9.04
C SER A 268 10.06 -22.60 -9.80
N THR A 269 9.31 -23.69 -9.73
CA THR A 269 8.01 -23.83 -10.43
C THR A 269 6.97 -22.92 -9.76
N GLU A 270 6.87 -23.01 -8.43
CA GLU A 270 5.98 -22.14 -7.65
C GLU A 270 6.34 -20.65 -7.80
N MET A 271 7.65 -20.33 -7.83
CA MET A 271 8.09 -18.95 -8.07
C MET A 271 7.61 -18.42 -9.42
N LYS A 272 7.75 -19.23 -10.49
CA LYS A 272 7.29 -18.85 -11.83
C LYS A 272 5.78 -18.64 -11.86
N ASP A 273 5.01 -19.56 -11.27
CA ASP A 273 3.56 -19.48 -11.17
C ASP A 273 3.13 -18.19 -10.44
N ASN A 274 3.78 -17.90 -9.31
CA ASN A 274 3.54 -16.68 -8.54
C ASN A 274 3.87 -15.39 -9.33
N LEU A 275 5.01 -15.36 -10.04
CA LEU A 275 5.40 -14.19 -10.83
C LEU A 275 4.50 -13.98 -12.04
N ILE A 276 4.13 -15.03 -12.76
CA ILE A 276 3.21 -14.94 -13.91
C ILE A 276 1.86 -14.37 -13.45
N ARG A 277 1.27 -14.97 -12.41
CA ARG A 277 0.00 -14.50 -11.86
C ARG A 277 0.08 -13.02 -11.44
N SER A 278 1.13 -12.66 -10.72
CA SER A 278 1.34 -11.29 -10.25
C SER A 278 1.54 -10.30 -11.40
N SER A 279 2.26 -10.71 -12.45
CA SER A 279 2.48 -9.86 -13.64
C SER A 279 1.17 -9.58 -14.38
N ILE A 280 0.31 -10.58 -14.55
CA ILE A 280 -1.01 -10.40 -15.19
C ILE A 280 -1.86 -9.42 -14.36
N GLY A 281 -1.94 -9.63 -13.04
CA GLY A 281 -2.70 -8.74 -12.15
C GLY A 281 -2.13 -7.33 -11.99
N GLY A 282 -0.87 -7.09 -12.36
CA GLY A 282 -0.23 -5.78 -12.28
C GLY A 282 -0.25 -4.96 -13.56
N ILE A 283 -0.59 -5.57 -14.70
CA ILE A 283 -0.68 -4.90 -16.01
C ILE A 283 -2.09 -4.35 -16.24
N THR A 284 -3.08 -4.89 -15.57
CA THR A 284 -4.50 -4.47 -15.65
C THR A 284 -4.84 -3.46 -14.57
#